data_102d9e5fc0913dedb1429cbe30fcd985
#
_entry.id   102d9e5fc0913dedb1429cbe30fcd985
#
_cell.length_a   1.000
_cell.length_b   1.000
_cell.length_c   1.000
_cell.angle_alpha   90.00
_cell.angle_beta   90.00
_cell.angle_gamma   90.00
#
_symmetry.space_group_name_H-M   'P 1'
#
loop_
_entity.id
_entity.type
_entity.pdbx_description
1 polymer ?
#
loop_
_entity_poly.entity_id
_entity_poly.type
_entity_poly.pdbx_seq_one_letter_code
_entity_poly.pdbx_strand_id
1 'polypeptide(L)'
;MKLSLGALTGALTIIIGLSGCASSDTSPPPAGMASAASMGQDPERPGAWVYRTPNANLRQYTRFIVEPVEVYRGAEANFGSMTNSQITEIAQYLTSEMRRELGSGYTVTTQPGPNTARIVTKLVGVEQTVPGAATVSRVLPIGAVANALKGASGGSGSFTGAIILAAEVYDSQSSELLVAAVRKYNPPVFDLEATLSTMDTARSAARQAAQDLRAAVDRVQGRTAR
;
A
#
# COMPACT_ATOMS: atom_id res chain seq x y z
N MET A 1 11.10 21.86 74.90
CA MET A 1 11.05 20.79 73.90
C MET A 1 9.98 21.16 72.94
N LYS A 2 10.34 21.58 71.71
CA LYS A 2 9.40 22.07 70.68
C LYS A 2 9.28 20.99 69.56
N LEU A 3 8.08 20.44 69.37
CA LEU A 3 7.76 19.62 68.23
C LEU A 3 7.43 20.50 67.02
N SER A 4 8.12 20.33 65.91
CA SER A 4 7.79 20.94 64.65
C SER A 4 7.05 19.96 63.78
N LEU A 5 5.82 20.33 63.39
CA LEU A 5 4.93 19.59 62.50
C LEU A 5 5.25 19.95 61.03
N GLY A 6 5.87 19.06 60.31
CA GLY A 6 6.16 19.24 58.87
C GLY A 6 4.97 18.82 58.02
N ALA A 7 4.41 19.74 57.27
CA ALA A 7 3.34 19.50 56.32
C ALA A 7 3.90 18.88 55.03
N LEU A 8 3.45 17.69 54.68
CA LEU A 8 3.75 17.00 53.44
C LEU A 8 2.70 17.37 52.35
N THR A 9 3.08 18.28 51.45
CA THR A 9 2.22 18.65 50.31
C THR A 9 2.48 17.69 49.17
N GLY A 10 1.59 16.73 48.98
CA GLY A 10 1.62 15.78 47.84
C GLY A 10 1.15 16.48 46.57
N ALA A 11 2.04 16.68 45.60
CA ALA A 11 1.69 17.13 44.27
C ALA A 11 1.20 15.94 43.45
N LEU A 12 -0.12 15.88 43.15
CA LEU A 12 -0.76 14.92 42.28
C LEU A 12 -0.50 15.35 40.83
N THR A 13 0.49 14.75 40.19
CA THR A 13 0.79 14.98 38.76
C THR A 13 -0.19 14.16 37.91
N ILE A 14 -1.20 14.83 37.36
CA ILE A 14 -2.12 14.22 36.37
C ILE A 14 -1.35 14.13 35.06
N ILE A 15 -0.92 12.92 34.69
CA ILE A 15 -0.40 12.61 33.35
C ILE A 15 -1.62 12.42 32.43
N ILE A 16 -1.97 13.49 31.70
CA ILE A 16 -2.93 13.39 30.60
C ILE A 16 -2.20 12.70 29.46
N GLY A 17 -2.43 11.39 29.30
CA GLY A 17 -2.01 10.63 28.14
C GLY A 17 -2.76 11.14 26.90
N LEU A 18 -2.08 11.94 26.07
CA LEU A 18 -2.55 12.20 24.71
C LEU A 18 -2.43 10.88 23.92
N SER A 19 -3.51 10.12 23.92
CA SER A 19 -3.70 9.04 22.94
C SER A 19 -3.90 9.72 21.57
N GLY A 20 -2.79 9.99 20.88
CA GLY A 20 -2.82 10.42 19.49
C GLY A 20 -3.42 9.29 18.67
N CYS A 21 -4.69 9.42 18.25
CA CYS A 21 -5.23 8.62 17.18
C CYS A 21 -4.41 8.92 15.93
N ALA A 22 -3.43 8.09 15.64
CA ALA A 22 -2.84 8.03 14.30
C ALA A 22 -3.94 7.51 13.37
N SER A 23 -4.62 8.39 12.67
CA SER A 23 -5.52 8.03 11.59
C SER A 23 -4.67 7.38 10.51
N SER A 24 -4.73 6.06 10.41
CA SER A 24 -4.15 5.31 9.32
C SER A 24 -4.97 5.60 8.06
N ASP A 25 -4.36 6.30 7.12
CA ASP A 25 -4.95 6.76 5.85
C ASP A 25 -5.30 5.62 4.86
N THR A 26 -5.34 4.38 5.32
CA THR A 26 -5.63 3.22 4.46
C THR A 26 -6.98 2.63 4.81
N SER A 27 -7.83 2.52 3.78
CA SER A 27 -9.10 1.82 3.87
C SER A 27 -8.93 0.41 4.44
N PRO A 28 -9.89 -0.08 5.23
CA PRO A 28 -9.87 -1.46 5.73
C PRO A 28 -9.80 -2.47 4.57
N PRO A 29 -9.37 -3.70 4.81
CA PRO A 29 -9.37 -4.73 3.80
C PRO A 29 -10.76 -4.91 3.18
N PRO A 30 -10.85 -4.98 1.83
CA PRO A 30 -12.13 -5.19 1.15
C PRO A 30 -12.80 -6.48 1.62
N ALA A 31 -14.09 -6.42 1.96
CA ALA A 31 -14.86 -7.57 2.44
C ALA A 31 -14.87 -8.74 1.44
N GLY A 32 -14.62 -8.47 0.14
CA GLY A 32 -14.51 -9.49 -0.90
C GLY A 32 -13.17 -10.23 -0.97
N MET A 33 -12.24 -9.99 -0.03
CA MET A 33 -11.03 -10.81 0.10
C MET A 33 -11.28 -11.98 1.04
N ALA A 34 -10.79 -13.17 0.66
CA ALA A 34 -10.87 -14.36 1.54
C ALA A 34 -10.08 -14.15 2.85
N SER A 35 -9.04 -13.34 2.81
CA SER A 35 -8.16 -13.03 3.94
C SER A 35 -8.61 -11.86 4.82
N ALA A 36 -9.65 -11.12 4.46
CA ALA A 36 -10.00 -9.85 5.11
C ALA A 36 -10.09 -9.93 6.64
N ALA A 37 -10.75 -10.97 7.16
CA ALA A 37 -10.93 -11.17 8.60
C ALA A 37 -9.64 -11.56 9.36
N SER A 38 -8.61 -12.02 8.65
CA SER A 38 -7.34 -12.50 9.21
C SER A 38 -6.20 -11.49 9.08
N MET A 39 -6.42 -10.36 8.41
CA MET A 39 -5.40 -9.35 8.18
C MET A 39 -5.21 -8.48 9.42
N GLY A 40 -3.95 -8.17 9.73
CA GLY A 40 -3.55 -7.16 10.71
C GLY A 40 -2.89 -5.97 10.03
N GLN A 41 -2.72 -4.87 10.77
CA GLN A 41 -1.92 -3.75 10.28
C GLN A 41 -0.45 -4.18 10.13
N ASP A 42 0.19 -3.77 9.04
CA ASP A 42 1.60 -4.07 8.78
C ASP A 42 2.49 -3.19 9.69
N PRO A 43 3.24 -3.77 10.65
CA PRO A 43 4.07 -2.98 11.56
C PRO A 43 5.23 -2.29 10.86
N GLU A 44 5.65 -2.78 9.70
CA GLU A 44 6.74 -2.18 8.90
C GLU A 44 6.25 -1.07 7.96
N ARG A 45 4.92 -1.01 7.70
CA ARG A 45 4.34 -0.07 6.73
C ARG A 45 3.03 0.51 7.28
N PRO A 46 3.09 1.65 7.98
CA PRO A 46 1.89 2.30 8.51
C PRO A 46 0.83 2.49 7.42
N GLY A 47 -0.41 2.14 7.74
CA GLY A 47 -1.53 2.24 6.82
C GLY A 47 -1.69 1.05 5.85
N ALA A 48 -0.83 0.05 5.88
CA ALA A 48 -1.00 -1.19 5.14
C ALA A 48 -1.59 -2.29 6.02
N TRP A 49 -2.26 -3.25 5.39
CA TRP A 49 -2.75 -4.47 6.03
C TRP A 49 -2.02 -5.67 5.45
N VAL A 50 -1.73 -6.65 6.29
CA VAL A 50 -1.00 -7.85 5.88
C VAL A 50 -1.51 -9.08 6.61
N TYR A 51 -1.50 -10.20 5.90
CA TYR A 51 -1.60 -11.55 6.44
C TYR A 51 -0.49 -12.41 5.84
N ARG A 52 0.09 -13.27 6.64
CA ARG A 52 1.05 -14.30 6.20
C ARG A 52 0.70 -15.62 6.86
N THR A 53 0.59 -16.65 6.08
CA THR A 53 0.38 -18.01 6.62
C THR A 53 1.60 -18.40 7.46
N PRO A 54 1.41 -18.78 8.74
CA PRO A 54 2.49 -19.20 9.60
C PRO A 54 3.25 -20.38 8.99
N ASN A 55 4.57 -20.34 9.07
CA ASN A 55 5.48 -21.41 8.59
C ASN A 55 5.41 -21.73 7.09
N ALA A 56 4.74 -20.93 6.27
CA ALA A 56 4.75 -21.13 4.83
C ALA A 56 6.17 -20.96 4.26
N ASN A 57 6.66 -21.97 3.54
CA ASN A 57 7.94 -21.89 2.87
C ASN A 57 7.82 -21.10 1.57
N LEU A 58 7.84 -19.78 1.66
CA LEU A 58 7.70 -18.90 0.50
C LEU A 58 8.89 -19.00 -0.48
N ARG A 59 10.04 -19.48 -0.03
CA ARG A 59 11.25 -19.61 -0.88
C ARG A 59 11.13 -20.70 -1.96
N GLN A 60 10.22 -21.64 -1.80
CA GLN A 60 10.00 -22.67 -2.83
C GLN A 60 9.38 -22.11 -4.12
N TYR A 61 8.67 -20.97 -4.05
CA TYR A 61 7.95 -20.43 -5.22
C TYR A 61 8.88 -19.62 -6.11
N THR A 62 9.19 -20.18 -7.28
CA THR A 62 10.05 -19.57 -8.32
C THR A 62 9.31 -19.32 -9.62
N ARG A 63 8.05 -19.76 -9.70
CA ARG A 63 7.14 -19.60 -10.84
C ARG A 63 5.90 -18.86 -10.37
N PHE A 64 5.36 -18.00 -11.22
CA PHE A 64 4.23 -17.16 -10.86
C PHE A 64 3.16 -17.16 -11.93
N ILE A 65 1.90 -17.33 -11.50
CA ILE A 65 0.72 -17.00 -12.30
C ILE A 65 0.29 -15.61 -11.84
N VAL A 66 0.30 -14.65 -12.75
CA VAL A 66 -0.23 -13.31 -12.50
C VAL A 66 -1.59 -13.21 -13.18
N GLU A 67 -2.66 -13.33 -12.38
CA GLU A 67 -4.02 -13.19 -12.88
C GLU A 67 -4.26 -11.75 -13.38
N PRO A 68 -5.18 -11.53 -14.32
CA PRO A 68 -5.61 -10.20 -14.68
C PRO A 68 -6.09 -9.45 -13.42
N VAL A 69 -5.66 -8.19 -13.27
CA VAL A 69 -6.10 -7.36 -12.14
C VAL A 69 -7.59 -7.09 -12.25
N GLU A 70 -8.32 -7.44 -11.21
CA GLU A 70 -9.76 -7.23 -11.12
C GLU A 70 -10.07 -5.81 -10.61
N VAL A 71 -11.08 -5.17 -11.17
CA VAL A 71 -11.62 -3.92 -10.62
C VAL A 71 -12.60 -4.26 -9.50
N TYR A 72 -12.25 -3.92 -8.27
CA TYR A 72 -13.13 -4.13 -7.13
C TYR A 72 -14.35 -3.20 -7.19
N ARG A 73 -15.55 -3.74 -6.90
CA ARG A 73 -16.84 -3.01 -6.98
C ARG A 73 -17.63 -3.07 -5.66
N GLY A 74 -16.99 -3.47 -4.55
CA GLY A 74 -17.63 -3.49 -3.24
C GLY A 74 -17.73 -2.11 -2.60
N ALA A 75 -18.19 -2.06 -1.37
CA ALA A 75 -18.45 -0.81 -0.64
C ALA A 75 -17.20 0.04 -0.40
N GLU A 76 -16.04 -0.59 -0.32
CA GLU A 76 -14.74 0.07 -0.08
C GLU A 76 -14.13 0.64 -1.36
N ALA A 77 -14.75 0.40 -2.53
CA ALA A 77 -14.25 0.90 -3.82
C ALA A 77 -14.34 2.42 -3.89
N ASN A 78 -13.23 3.06 -4.26
CA ASN A 78 -13.18 4.51 -4.43
C ASN A 78 -12.37 4.89 -5.68
N PHE A 79 -13.05 5.30 -6.74
CA PHE A 79 -12.43 5.71 -8.00
C PHE A 79 -12.72 7.19 -8.34
N GLY A 80 -13.36 7.92 -7.44
CA GLY A 80 -13.71 9.32 -7.66
C GLY A 80 -14.52 9.53 -8.95
N SER A 81 -14.08 10.48 -9.79
CA SER A 81 -14.75 10.83 -11.05
C SER A 81 -14.24 10.03 -12.27
N MET A 82 -13.45 8.98 -12.08
CA MET A 82 -12.90 8.18 -13.19
C MET A 82 -13.99 7.37 -13.91
N THR A 83 -13.89 7.32 -15.22
CA THR A 83 -14.77 6.47 -16.04
C THR A 83 -14.40 4.99 -15.91
N ASN A 84 -15.35 4.10 -16.18
CA ASN A 84 -15.08 2.66 -16.20
C ASN A 84 -13.96 2.27 -17.19
N SER A 85 -13.87 2.95 -18.32
CA SER A 85 -12.81 2.74 -19.30
C SER A 85 -11.43 3.06 -18.73
N GLN A 86 -11.27 4.20 -18.07
CA GLN A 86 -10.03 4.61 -17.42
C GLN A 86 -9.61 3.63 -16.31
N ILE A 87 -10.57 3.20 -15.48
CA ILE A 87 -10.30 2.25 -14.40
C ILE A 87 -9.83 0.90 -14.97
N THR A 88 -10.51 0.43 -16.03
CA THR A 88 -10.14 -0.81 -16.71
C THR A 88 -8.76 -0.72 -17.35
N GLU A 89 -8.42 0.42 -17.97
CA GLU A 89 -7.11 0.68 -18.54
C GLU A 89 -6.00 0.59 -17.49
N ILE A 90 -6.20 1.17 -16.29
CA ILE A 90 -5.24 1.08 -15.18
C ILE A 90 -5.06 -0.37 -14.73
N ALA A 91 -6.15 -1.13 -14.60
CA ALA A 91 -6.09 -2.53 -14.19
C ALA A 91 -5.32 -3.39 -15.22
N GLN A 92 -5.55 -3.18 -16.51
CA GLN A 92 -4.82 -3.85 -17.59
C GLN A 92 -3.34 -3.45 -17.60
N TYR A 93 -3.05 -2.17 -17.45
CA TYR A 93 -1.69 -1.65 -17.37
C TYR A 93 -0.94 -2.26 -16.18
N LEU A 94 -1.52 -2.28 -14.98
CA LEU A 94 -0.94 -2.90 -13.80
C LEU A 94 -0.67 -4.39 -14.02
N THR A 95 -1.60 -5.12 -14.65
CA THR A 95 -1.41 -6.53 -15.00
C THR A 95 -0.15 -6.72 -15.85
N SER A 96 0.01 -5.89 -16.89
CA SER A 96 1.17 -5.97 -17.79
C SER A 96 2.48 -5.64 -17.08
N GLU A 97 2.49 -4.62 -16.22
CA GLU A 97 3.66 -4.23 -15.44
C GLU A 97 4.09 -5.33 -14.45
N MET A 98 3.13 -5.94 -13.73
CA MET A 98 3.42 -7.04 -12.81
C MET A 98 4.02 -8.26 -13.54
N ARG A 99 3.48 -8.62 -14.71
CA ARG A 99 4.03 -9.70 -15.54
C ARG A 99 5.42 -9.37 -16.06
N ARG A 100 5.64 -8.14 -16.49
CA ARG A 100 6.93 -7.66 -16.99
C ARG A 100 7.99 -7.69 -15.89
N GLU A 101 7.69 -7.11 -14.72
CA GLU A 101 8.62 -7.03 -13.59
C GLU A 101 8.99 -8.43 -13.07
N LEU A 102 8.02 -9.30 -12.84
CA LEU A 102 8.31 -10.67 -12.42
C LEU A 102 9.04 -11.46 -13.51
N GLY A 103 8.63 -11.32 -14.78
CA GLY A 103 9.24 -12.01 -15.91
C GLY A 103 10.69 -11.64 -16.17
N SER A 104 11.17 -10.50 -15.64
CA SER A 104 12.58 -10.11 -15.76
C SER A 104 13.53 -10.97 -14.91
N GLY A 105 13.04 -11.83 -14.02
CA GLY A 105 13.87 -12.69 -13.18
C GLY A 105 13.25 -13.98 -12.69
N TYR A 106 11.99 -14.21 -13.00
CA TYR A 106 11.25 -15.41 -12.63
C TYR A 106 10.43 -15.93 -13.81
N THR A 107 10.01 -17.18 -13.73
CA THR A 107 9.11 -17.73 -14.75
C THR A 107 7.69 -17.25 -14.50
N VAL A 108 7.13 -16.52 -15.44
CA VAL A 108 5.69 -16.22 -15.47
C VAL A 108 5.00 -17.23 -16.36
N THR A 109 3.94 -17.87 -15.86
CA THR A 109 3.22 -18.96 -16.52
C THR A 109 1.72 -18.78 -16.34
N THR A 110 0.92 -19.49 -17.11
CA THR A 110 -0.53 -19.58 -16.95
C THR A 110 -0.96 -20.95 -16.40
N GLN A 111 -0.01 -21.89 -16.23
CA GLN A 111 -0.30 -23.26 -15.82
C GLN A 111 0.04 -23.46 -14.34
N PRO A 112 -0.90 -23.97 -13.52
CA PRO A 112 -0.61 -24.45 -12.17
C PRO A 112 0.47 -25.55 -12.18
N GLY A 113 1.24 -25.62 -11.10
CA GLY A 113 2.26 -26.65 -11.01
C GLY A 113 3.13 -26.54 -9.75
N PRO A 114 4.11 -27.43 -9.58
CA PRO A 114 5.03 -27.37 -8.44
C PRO A 114 5.76 -26.03 -8.39
N ASN A 115 6.00 -25.52 -7.17
CA ASN A 115 6.71 -24.27 -6.91
C ASN A 115 6.12 -23.05 -7.64
N THR A 116 4.81 -23.10 -7.93
CA THR A 116 4.11 -22.02 -8.63
C THR A 116 3.14 -21.33 -7.68
N ALA A 117 3.31 -20.02 -7.50
CA ALA A 117 2.37 -19.18 -6.76
C ALA A 117 1.43 -18.45 -7.72
N ARG A 118 0.15 -18.37 -7.36
CA ARG A 118 -0.89 -17.64 -8.08
C ARG A 118 -1.17 -16.32 -7.37
N ILE A 119 -1.01 -15.22 -8.08
CA ILE A 119 -1.20 -13.85 -7.58
C ILE A 119 -2.52 -13.33 -8.11
N VAL A 120 -3.44 -13.02 -7.19
CA VAL A 120 -4.74 -12.39 -7.46
C VAL A 120 -4.69 -10.98 -6.91
N THR A 121 -4.93 -9.97 -7.75
CA THR A 121 -4.87 -8.57 -7.35
C THR A 121 -6.17 -7.86 -7.71
N LYS A 122 -6.67 -7.04 -6.80
CA LYS A 122 -7.84 -6.18 -6.99
C LYS A 122 -7.40 -4.73 -6.92
N LEU A 123 -7.79 -3.93 -7.90
CA LEU A 123 -7.71 -2.47 -7.85
C LEU A 123 -8.93 -1.97 -7.07
N VAL A 124 -8.69 -1.47 -5.86
CA VAL A 124 -9.75 -1.07 -4.91
C VAL A 124 -10.08 0.41 -5.06
N GLY A 125 -9.09 1.22 -5.40
CA GLY A 125 -9.32 2.65 -5.56
C GLY A 125 -8.21 3.37 -6.31
N VAL A 126 -8.54 4.56 -6.76
CA VAL A 126 -7.61 5.54 -7.33
C VAL A 126 -7.91 6.88 -6.68
N GLU A 127 -6.97 7.39 -5.92
CA GLU A 127 -7.05 8.74 -5.37
C GLU A 127 -6.69 9.75 -6.44
N GLN A 128 -7.46 10.82 -6.49
CA GLN A 128 -7.26 11.84 -7.52
C GLN A 128 -6.04 12.70 -7.21
N THR A 129 -5.34 13.08 -8.26
CA THR A 129 -4.29 14.10 -8.22
C THR A 129 -4.93 15.48 -8.24
N VAL A 130 -4.46 16.37 -7.36
CA VAL A 130 -4.78 17.79 -7.46
C VAL A 130 -3.71 18.44 -8.35
N PRO A 131 -4.03 18.78 -9.63
CA PRO A 131 -3.04 19.33 -10.56
C PRO A 131 -2.42 20.62 -10.00
N GLY A 132 -1.11 20.76 -10.14
CA GLY A 132 -0.37 21.94 -9.68
C GLY A 132 0.04 21.94 -8.20
N ALA A 133 -0.75 21.38 -7.30
CA ALA A 133 -0.38 21.35 -5.88
C ALA A 133 0.87 20.48 -5.61
N ALA A 134 0.97 19.34 -6.28
CA ALA A 134 2.13 18.46 -6.18
C ALA A 134 3.41 19.07 -6.76
N THR A 135 3.31 19.85 -7.83
CA THR A 135 4.46 20.53 -8.45
C THR A 135 5.02 21.63 -7.55
N VAL A 136 4.13 22.43 -6.94
CA VAL A 136 4.55 23.50 -6.00
C VAL A 136 5.23 22.90 -4.78
N SER A 137 4.73 21.80 -4.22
CA SER A 137 5.33 21.16 -3.04
C SER A 137 6.70 20.55 -3.29
N ARG A 138 7.04 20.23 -4.55
CA ARG A 138 8.34 19.64 -4.93
C ARG A 138 9.42 20.67 -5.24
N VAL A 139 9.03 21.89 -5.58
CA VAL A 139 9.97 22.98 -5.97
C VAL A 139 10.33 23.88 -4.79
N LEU A 140 9.49 23.94 -3.75
CA LEU A 140 9.78 24.75 -2.56
C LEU A 140 10.73 24.05 -1.59
N PRO A 141 11.60 24.80 -0.86
CA PRO A 141 12.42 24.24 0.19
C PRO A 141 11.58 23.51 1.25
N ILE A 142 12.02 22.32 1.65
CA ILE A 142 11.29 21.38 2.52
C ILE A 142 10.66 22.02 3.77
N GLY A 143 11.29 23.05 4.35
CA GLY A 143 10.78 23.74 5.54
C GLY A 143 9.57 24.64 5.28
N ALA A 144 9.44 25.24 4.09
CA ALA A 144 8.29 26.09 3.75
C ALA A 144 7.04 25.28 3.43
N VAL A 145 7.23 24.11 2.80
CA VAL A 145 6.15 23.20 2.43
C VAL A 145 5.51 22.56 3.67
N ALA A 146 6.31 22.14 4.65
CA ALA A 146 5.79 21.50 5.86
C ALA A 146 4.82 22.39 6.65
N ASN A 147 5.04 23.71 6.67
CA ASN A 147 4.19 24.66 7.37
C ASN A 147 2.92 25.04 6.56
N ALA A 148 3.04 25.17 5.22
CA ALA A 148 1.89 25.47 4.37
C ALA A 148 0.90 24.27 4.29
N LEU A 149 1.40 23.04 4.32
CA LEU A 149 0.61 21.82 4.27
C LEU A 149 -0.10 21.49 5.59
N LYS A 150 0.53 21.79 6.74
CA LYS A 150 -0.10 21.63 8.07
C LYS A 150 -1.30 22.57 8.28
N GLY A 151 -1.32 23.71 7.62
CA GLY A 151 -2.41 24.68 7.71
C GLY A 151 -3.59 24.38 6.77
N ALA A 152 -3.39 23.63 5.69
CA ALA A 152 -4.39 23.42 4.65
C ALA A 152 -5.12 22.06 4.72
N SER A 153 -4.53 21.08 5.39
CA SER A 153 -5.15 19.76 5.58
C SER A 153 -4.71 19.20 6.93
N GLY A 154 -5.63 18.96 7.81
CA GLY A 154 -5.38 18.34 9.13
C GLY A 154 -4.89 16.89 9.06
N GLY A 155 -4.20 16.49 8.01
CA GLY A 155 -3.62 15.17 7.79
C GLY A 155 -2.62 15.22 6.64
N SER A 156 -1.75 14.23 6.53
CA SER A 156 -0.75 14.08 5.49
C SER A 156 -1.41 13.95 4.10
N GLY A 157 -1.96 15.05 3.59
CA GLY A 157 -2.55 15.13 2.26
C GLY A 157 -1.48 14.95 1.21
N SER A 158 -1.37 13.79 0.64
CA SER A 158 -0.61 13.56 -0.57
C SER A 158 -1.35 14.25 -1.72
N PHE A 159 -0.85 15.40 -2.18
CA PHE A 159 -1.38 16.09 -3.38
C PHE A 159 -1.10 15.31 -4.67
N THR A 160 -0.30 14.27 -4.57
CA THR A 160 -0.02 13.32 -5.63
C THR A 160 -0.94 12.13 -5.44
N GLY A 161 -1.93 11.92 -6.25
CA GLY A 161 -2.85 10.79 -6.15
C GLY A 161 -2.17 9.45 -5.83
N ALA A 162 -2.95 8.40 -5.74
CA ALA A 162 -2.46 7.07 -5.39
C ALA A 162 -3.36 6.00 -5.99
N ILE A 163 -2.89 4.74 -6.03
CA ILE A 163 -3.74 3.58 -6.21
C ILE A 163 -3.79 2.74 -4.93
N ILE A 164 -4.93 2.12 -4.68
CA ILE A 164 -5.13 1.19 -3.57
C ILE A 164 -5.29 -0.20 -4.15
N LEU A 165 -4.43 -1.11 -3.74
CA LEU A 165 -4.41 -2.49 -4.20
C LEU A 165 -4.64 -3.45 -3.04
N ALA A 166 -5.43 -4.49 -3.32
CA ALA A 166 -5.61 -5.64 -2.46
C ALA A 166 -5.10 -6.88 -3.22
N ALA A 167 -4.12 -7.58 -2.67
CA ALA A 167 -3.49 -8.73 -3.31
C ALA A 167 -3.50 -9.95 -2.40
N GLU A 168 -3.76 -11.11 -2.97
CA GLU A 168 -3.70 -12.42 -2.34
C GLU A 168 -2.79 -13.33 -3.16
N VAL A 169 -1.91 -14.06 -2.51
CA VAL A 169 -0.99 -15.01 -3.12
C VAL A 169 -1.32 -16.38 -2.61
N TYR A 170 -1.55 -17.31 -3.51
CA TYR A 170 -1.94 -18.68 -3.23
C TYR A 170 -0.91 -19.67 -3.78
N ASP A 171 -0.80 -20.83 -3.16
CA ASP A 171 -0.24 -21.99 -3.85
C ASP A 171 -1.15 -22.36 -5.03
N SER A 172 -0.57 -22.58 -6.22
CA SER A 172 -1.36 -22.76 -7.43
C SER A 172 -2.07 -24.11 -7.52
N GLN A 173 -1.60 -25.12 -6.78
CA GLN A 173 -2.16 -26.47 -6.80
C GLN A 173 -3.15 -26.70 -5.65
N SER A 174 -2.78 -26.31 -4.42
CA SER A 174 -3.64 -26.51 -3.25
C SER A 174 -4.65 -25.39 -3.04
N SER A 175 -4.46 -24.24 -3.66
CA SER A 175 -5.20 -23.00 -3.40
C SER A 175 -5.08 -22.51 -1.94
N GLU A 176 -4.05 -22.95 -1.22
CA GLU A 176 -3.74 -22.44 0.11
C GLU A 176 -3.31 -20.97 0.03
N LEU A 177 -3.87 -20.12 0.89
CA LEU A 177 -3.47 -18.73 0.99
C LEU A 177 -2.09 -18.65 1.66
N LEU A 178 -1.16 -17.98 1.02
CA LEU A 178 0.22 -17.82 1.49
C LEU A 178 0.45 -16.44 2.12
N VAL A 179 0.04 -15.40 1.39
CA VAL A 179 0.21 -14.01 1.78
C VAL A 179 -0.98 -13.21 1.27
N ALA A 180 -1.41 -12.24 2.05
CA ALA A 180 -2.33 -11.20 1.57
C ALA A 180 -1.85 -9.82 2.02
N ALA A 181 -2.11 -8.80 1.23
CA ALA A 181 -1.78 -7.42 1.55
C ALA A 181 -2.77 -6.43 0.95
N VAL A 182 -3.10 -5.39 1.71
CA VAL A 182 -3.79 -4.20 1.19
C VAL A 182 -2.86 -3.02 1.37
N ARG A 183 -2.58 -2.30 0.29
CA ARG A 183 -1.60 -1.22 0.28
C ARG A 183 -2.01 -0.08 -0.63
N LYS A 184 -1.62 1.11 -0.20
CA LYS A 184 -1.66 2.33 -0.99
C LYS A 184 -0.30 2.56 -1.64
N TYR A 185 -0.31 2.86 -2.92
CA TYR A 185 0.89 3.15 -3.71
C TYR A 185 0.79 4.55 -4.28
N ASN A 186 1.77 5.37 -3.94
CA ASN A 186 1.94 6.71 -4.47
C ASN A 186 3.04 6.69 -5.54
N PRO A 187 2.99 7.57 -6.54
CA PRO A 187 4.11 7.74 -7.46
C PRO A 187 5.40 8.13 -6.72
N PRO A 188 6.57 7.78 -7.25
CA PRO A 188 7.85 8.25 -6.70
C PRO A 188 7.89 9.78 -6.63
N VAL A 189 8.54 10.32 -5.59
CA VAL A 189 8.56 11.78 -5.29
C VAL A 189 9.13 12.60 -6.45
N PHE A 190 10.02 12.04 -7.26
CA PHE A 190 10.67 12.72 -8.38
C PHE A 190 10.03 12.45 -9.75
N ASP A 191 8.92 11.72 -9.81
CA ASP A 191 8.18 11.49 -11.05
C ASP A 191 7.30 12.71 -11.36
N LEU A 192 7.84 13.66 -12.12
CA LEU A 192 7.14 14.90 -12.47
C LEU A 192 5.97 14.64 -13.44
N GLU A 193 6.09 13.63 -14.32
CA GLU A 193 5.02 13.27 -15.25
C GLU A 193 3.78 12.79 -14.51
N ALA A 194 3.97 12.10 -13.39
CA ALA A 194 2.89 11.64 -12.52
C ALA A 194 2.03 12.78 -11.92
N THR A 195 2.43 14.03 -12.08
CA THR A 195 1.68 15.19 -11.55
C THR A 195 0.73 15.84 -12.56
N LEU A 196 0.76 15.40 -13.82
CA LEU A 196 0.03 16.05 -14.89
C LEU A 196 -1.46 15.65 -14.91
N SER A 197 -1.75 14.40 -14.60
CA SER A 197 -3.13 13.90 -14.55
C SER A 197 -3.29 12.74 -13.56
N THR A 198 -4.53 12.43 -13.18
CA THR A 198 -4.87 11.26 -12.37
C THR A 198 -4.44 9.96 -13.07
N MET A 199 -4.55 9.88 -14.40
CA MET A 199 -4.12 8.71 -15.18
C MET A 199 -2.61 8.51 -15.13
N ASP A 200 -1.81 9.56 -15.29
CA ASP A 200 -0.35 9.48 -15.25
C ASP A 200 0.13 9.12 -13.85
N THR A 201 -0.48 9.71 -12.82
CA THR A 201 -0.27 9.34 -11.42
C THR A 201 -0.57 7.86 -11.19
N ALA A 202 -1.71 7.36 -11.65
CA ALA A 202 -2.11 5.97 -11.45
C ALA A 202 -1.19 5.00 -12.19
N ARG A 203 -0.74 5.33 -13.40
CA ARG A 203 0.25 4.51 -14.14
C ARG A 203 1.61 4.48 -13.43
N SER A 204 2.06 5.63 -12.92
CA SER A 204 3.32 5.69 -12.16
C SER A 204 3.24 4.88 -10.86
N ALA A 205 2.14 5.00 -10.11
CA ALA A 205 1.90 4.20 -8.92
C ALA A 205 1.77 2.70 -9.24
N ALA A 206 1.21 2.32 -10.40
CA ALA A 206 1.14 0.95 -10.87
C ALA A 206 2.53 0.36 -11.18
N ARG A 207 3.43 1.14 -11.82
CA ARG A 207 4.84 0.73 -12.00
C ARG A 207 5.51 0.51 -10.65
N GLN A 208 5.34 1.43 -9.70
CA GLN A 208 5.90 1.29 -8.36
C GLN A 208 5.38 0.03 -7.65
N ALA A 209 4.08 -0.26 -7.75
CA ALA A 209 3.49 -1.46 -7.17
C ALA A 209 4.08 -2.76 -7.77
N ALA A 210 4.29 -2.79 -9.08
CA ALA A 210 4.90 -3.93 -9.78
C ALA A 210 6.37 -4.12 -9.38
N GLN A 211 7.14 -3.04 -9.24
CA GLN A 211 8.52 -3.07 -8.74
C GLN A 211 8.59 -3.54 -7.29
N ASP A 212 7.68 -3.07 -6.44
CA ASP A 212 7.59 -3.50 -5.05
C ASP A 212 7.24 -4.99 -4.92
N LEU A 213 6.36 -5.50 -5.79
CA LEU A 213 6.07 -6.94 -5.88
C LEU A 213 7.35 -7.72 -6.21
N ARG A 214 8.08 -7.30 -7.24
CA ARG A 214 9.35 -7.92 -7.62
C ARG A 214 10.36 -7.89 -6.48
N ALA A 215 10.57 -6.74 -5.85
CA ALA A 215 11.47 -6.58 -4.72
C ALA A 215 11.05 -7.43 -3.50
N ALA A 216 9.75 -7.65 -3.28
CA ALA A 216 9.26 -8.53 -2.24
C ALA A 216 9.61 -9.99 -2.51
N VAL A 217 9.46 -10.45 -3.76
CA VAL A 217 9.86 -11.79 -4.18
C VAL A 217 11.37 -11.96 -4.06
N ASP A 218 12.16 -11.00 -4.52
CA ASP A 218 13.63 -11.02 -4.43
C ASP A 218 14.10 -11.14 -2.98
N ARG A 219 13.51 -10.40 -2.05
CA ARG A 219 13.82 -10.50 -0.61
C ARG A 219 13.52 -11.90 -0.05
N VAL A 220 12.38 -12.48 -0.42
CA VAL A 220 12.03 -13.86 -0.01
C VAL A 220 13.05 -14.85 -0.57
N GLN A 221 13.51 -14.66 -1.80
CA GLN A 221 14.50 -15.51 -2.46
C GLN A 221 15.95 -15.25 -2.00
N GLY A 222 16.18 -14.25 -1.15
CA GLY A 222 17.52 -13.85 -0.70
C GLY A 222 18.36 -13.19 -1.81
N ARG A 223 17.69 -12.61 -2.81
CA ARG A 223 18.33 -11.82 -3.88
C ARG A 223 18.41 -10.36 -3.47
N THR A 224 19.54 -9.71 -3.68
CA THR A 224 19.66 -8.26 -3.51
C THR A 224 18.90 -7.58 -4.64
N ALA A 225 18.06 -6.59 -4.33
CA ALA A 225 17.44 -5.75 -5.35
C ALA A 225 18.55 -5.07 -6.18
N ARG A 226 18.47 -5.21 -7.51
CA ARG A 226 19.37 -4.52 -8.44
C ARG A 226 18.81 -3.16 -8.80
#